data_0663c94bdcbd90e4394ec81d8ed4b70d
#
_entry.id   0663c94bdcbd90e4394ec81d8ed4b70d
#
_cell.length_a   1.000
_cell.length_b   1.000
_cell.length_c   1.000
_cell.angle_alpha   90.00
_cell.angle_beta   90.00
_cell.angle_gamma   90.00
#
_symmetry.space_group_name_H-M   'P 1'
#
loop_
_entity.id
_entity.type
_entity.pdbx_description
1 polymer ?
#
loop_
_entity_poly.entity_id
_entity_poly.type
_entity_poly.pdbx_seq_one_letter_code
_entity_poly.pdbx_strand_id
1 'polypeptide(L)'
;MSQNKLLIDVGSTYFKVCANNQVEQHFRDFNKDIYDDLLSKCSDTISKFKKDEVFICSSANGGLTTLIIGVTNSFSLKFATNIAYNSGINIINTVLYQDIETTSIPSDLIDVVIVVGGINSVNNVFDEKLFNYLGNLRFSNIVFAGSCQDTEFLNNFLKIYYF
;
A
#
# COMPACT_ATOMS: atom_id res chain seq x y z
N MET A 1 -2.94 30.37 -14.33
CA MET A 1 -4.05 29.43 -14.55
C MET A 1 -4.20 28.62 -13.27
N SER A 2 -5.27 28.80 -12.52
CA SER A 2 -5.56 27.97 -11.33
C SER A 2 -5.84 26.56 -11.84
N GLN A 3 -4.99 25.59 -11.50
CA GLN A 3 -5.28 24.20 -11.80
C GLN A 3 -6.51 23.81 -11.00
N ASN A 4 -7.56 23.42 -11.73
CA ASN A 4 -8.80 22.94 -11.12
C ASN A 4 -8.51 21.53 -10.57
N LYS A 5 -8.28 21.42 -9.26
CA LYS A 5 -7.93 20.15 -8.60
C LYS A 5 -8.95 19.82 -7.53
N LEU A 6 -9.32 18.55 -7.48
CA LEU A 6 -10.11 17.97 -6.40
C LEU A 6 -9.17 17.18 -5.48
N LEU A 7 -9.14 17.56 -4.21
CA LEU A 7 -8.38 16.86 -3.20
C LEU A 7 -9.36 16.16 -2.26
N ILE A 8 -9.18 14.86 -2.04
CA ILE A 8 -10.02 14.06 -1.14
C ILE A 8 -9.12 13.43 -0.09
N ASP A 9 -9.42 13.70 1.18
CA ASP A 9 -8.80 13.04 2.32
C ASP A 9 -9.80 12.04 2.92
N VAL A 10 -9.43 10.77 2.93
CA VAL A 10 -10.20 9.70 3.57
C VAL A 10 -9.73 9.55 5.01
N GLY A 11 -10.38 10.27 5.91
CA GLY A 11 -10.13 10.18 7.34
C GLY A 11 -10.80 8.97 8.00
N SER A 12 -10.49 8.70 9.26
CA SER A 12 -11.11 7.63 10.05
C SER A 12 -12.62 7.87 10.28
N THR A 13 -13.04 9.14 10.36
CA THR A 13 -14.41 9.51 10.71
C THR A 13 -15.11 10.31 9.62
N TYR A 14 -14.35 11.07 8.83
CA TYR A 14 -14.87 11.96 7.79
C TYR A 14 -14.12 11.80 6.48
N PHE A 15 -14.83 12.00 5.36
CA PHE A 15 -14.23 12.42 4.12
C PHE A 15 -14.11 13.94 4.12
N LYS A 16 -12.94 14.46 3.78
CA LYS A 16 -12.75 15.89 3.53
C LYS A 16 -12.51 16.09 2.06
N VAL A 17 -13.32 16.91 1.43
CA VAL A 17 -13.28 17.15 -0.01
C VAL A 17 -12.98 18.62 -0.24
N CYS A 18 -11.88 18.92 -0.87
CA CYS A 18 -11.46 20.29 -1.19
C CYS A 18 -11.54 20.54 -2.70
N ALA A 19 -12.42 21.42 -3.09
CA ALA A 19 -12.59 21.90 -4.46
C ALA A 19 -12.60 23.42 -4.47
N ASN A 20 -11.87 24.06 -5.38
CA ASN A 20 -11.84 25.52 -5.52
C ASN A 20 -11.59 26.28 -4.21
N ASN A 21 -10.67 25.77 -3.36
CA ASN A 21 -10.35 26.30 -2.03
C ASN A 21 -11.52 26.24 -1.01
N GLN A 22 -12.58 25.51 -1.31
CA GLN A 22 -13.66 25.21 -0.38
C GLN A 22 -13.51 23.78 0.12
N VAL A 23 -13.63 23.59 1.44
CA VAL A 23 -13.53 22.28 2.08
C VAL A 23 -14.89 21.87 2.61
N GLU A 24 -15.36 20.72 2.17
CA GLU A 24 -16.56 20.06 2.67
C GLU A 24 -16.14 18.84 3.50
N GLN A 25 -16.92 18.51 4.54
CA GLN A 25 -16.71 17.33 5.36
C GLN A 25 -17.98 16.48 5.39
N HIS A 26 -17.82 15.19 5.12
CA HIS A 26 -18.90 14.23 5.12
C HIS A 26 -18.61 13.14 6.14
N PHE A 27 -19.50 12.91 7.10
CA PHE A 27 -19.36 11.82 8.08
C PHE A 27 -19.42 10.48 7.37
N ARG A 28 -18.51 9.55 7.72
CA ARG A 28 -18.47 8.20 7.13
C ARG A 28 -19.62 7.35 7.65
N ASP A 29 -20.19 6.53 6.77
CA ASP A 29 -21.11 5.45 7.13
C ASP A 29 -20.31 4.15 7.24
N PHE A 30 -20.07 3.70 8.48
CA PHE A 30 -19.27 2.51 8.76
C PHE A 30 -19.95 1.19 8.37
N ASN A 31 -21.21 1.24 7.96
CA ASN A 31 -21.94 0.06 7.45
C ASN A 31 -21.77 -0.11 5.94
N LYS A 32 -21.09 0.82 5.26
CA LYS A 32 -20.85 0.78 3.83
C LYS A 32 -19.37 0.57 3.53
N ASP A 33 -19.10 -0.01 2.37
CA ASP A 33 -17.75 0.07 1.79
C ASP A 33 -17.32 1.54 1.64
N ILE A 34 -16.01 1.79 1.84
CA ILE A 34 -15.45 3.15 1.81
C ILE A 34 -15.71 3.82 0.46
N TYR A 35 -15.55 3.09 -0.63
CA TYR A 35 -15.72 3.62 -1.97
C TYR A 35 -17.18 3.96 -2.26
N ASP A 36 -18.08 3.05 -1.92
CA ASP A 36 -19.51 3.25 -2.10
C ASP A 36 -20.03 4.41 -1.24
N ASP A 37 -19.52 4.55 -0.02
CA ASP A 37 -19.87 5.66 0.86
C ASP A 37 -19.36 7.00 0.31
N LEU A 38 -18.12 7.05 -0.15
CA LEU A 38 -17.53 8.24 -0.78
C LEU A 38 -18.34 8.66 -2.01
N LEU A 39 -18.65 7.73 -2.90
CA LEU A 39 -19.44 8.02 -4.10
C LEU A 39 -20.86 8.48 -3.74
N SER A 40 -21.49 7.85 -2.75
CA SER A 40 -22.86 8.23 -2.34
C SER A 40 -22.95 9.68 -1.84
N LYS A 41 -21.87 10.24 -1.34
CA LYS A 41 -21.79 11.60 -0.74
C LYS A 41 -21.15 12.64 -1.64
N CYS A 42 -20.24 12.24 -2.50
CA CYS A 42 -19.35 13.15 -3.22
C CYS A 42 -19.41 12.98 -4.75
N SER A 43 -20.26 12.11 -5.29
CA SER A 43 -20.34 11.85 -6.73
C SER A 43 -20.56 13.10 -7.57
N ASP A 44 -21.44 14.01 -7.13
CA ASP A 44 -21.76 15.25 -7.83
C ASP A 44 -20.55 16.20 -7.88
N THR A 45 -19.72 16.18 -6.86
CA THR A 45 -18.49 16.97 -6.83
C THR A 45 -17.41 16.30 -7.67
N ILE A 46 -17.22 14.99 -7.53
CA ILE A 46 -16.21 14.22 -8.25
C ILE A 46 -16.45 14.28 -9.77
N SER A 47 -17.70 14.19 -10.21
CA SER A 47 -18.07 14.18 -11.64
C SER A 47 -17.72 15.47 -12.39
N LYS A 48 -17.46 16.57 -11.67
CA LYS A 48 -17.06 17.87 -12.26
C LYS A 48 -15.58 17.93 -12.62
N PHE A 49 -14.77 16.94 -12.22
CA PHE A 49 -13.34 16.90 -12.42
C PHE A 49 -12.94 15.73 -13.30
N LYS A 50 -11.87 15.91 -14.08
CA LYS A 50 -11.27 14.82 -14.84
C LYS A 50 -10.46 13.92 -13.91
N LYS A 51 -10.22 12.69 -14.35
CA LYS A 51 -9.51 11.69 -13.53
C LYS A 51 -8.11 12.14 -13.09
N ASP A 52 -7.40 12.87 -13.94
CA ASP A 52 -6.07 13.42 -13.68
C ASP A 52 -6.08 14.68 -12.81
N GLU A 53 -7.24 15.23 -12.51
CA GLU A 53 -7.45 16.37 -11.61
C GLU A 53 -7.87 15.94 -10.21
N VAL A 54 -8.16 14.63 -9.99
CA VAL A 54 -8.61 14.09 -8.70
C VAL A 54 -7.43 13.44 -7.96
N PHE A 55 -7.18 13.90 -6.75
CA PHE A 55 -6.14 13.39 -5.85
C PHE A 55 -6.77 12.89 -4.57
N ILE A 56 -6.49 11.63 -4.22
CA ILE A 56 -7.04 11.00 -3.01
C ILE A 56 -5.88 10.60 -2.11
N CYS A 57 -6.01 10.92 -0.82
CA CYS A 57 -5.11 10.44 0.22
C CYS A 57 -5.92 9.89 1.39
N SER A 58 -5.27 9.17 2.28
CA SER A 58 -5.87 8.74 3.54
C SER A 58 -5.10 9.33 4.70
N SER A 59 -5.84 9.99 5.62
CA SER A 59 -5.33 10.45 6.92
C SER A 59 -5.86 9.59 8.07
N ALA A 60 -6.51 8.46 7.76
CA ALA A 60 -7.01 7.53 8.76
C ALA A 60 -5.84 6.98 9.57
N ASN A 61 -5.82 7.26 10.87
CA ASN A 61 -4.88 6.66 11.79
C ASN A 61 -5.26 5.19 11.98
N GLY A 62 -4.42 4.26 11.55
CA GLY A 62 -4.71 2.83 11.57
C GLY A 62 -5.06 2.27 10.18
N GLY A 63 -4.47 2.80 9.12
CA GLY A 63 -4.48 2.17 7.79
C GLY A 63 -3.98 0.72 7.82
N LEU A 64 -4.02 0.04 6.68
CA LEU A 64 -3.60 -1.36 6.53
C LEU A 64 -2.27 -1.61 7.23
N THR A 65 -2.25 -2.56 8.14
CA THR A 65 -1.02 -2.99 8.81
C THR A 65 -0.09 -3.60 7.76
N THR A 66 1.11 -3.05 7.65
CA THR A 66 1.98 -3.36 6.53
C THR A 66 3.40 -3.68 6.99
N LEU A 67 3.92 -4.79 6.49
CA LEU A 67 5.33 -5.15 6.56
C LEU A 67 6.00 -4.82 5.21
N ILE A 68 7.14 -4.14 5.23
CA ILE A 68 7.90 -3.81 4.02
C ILE A 68 9.21 -4.60 4.04
N ILE A 69 9.46 -5.37 2.99
CA ILE A 69 10.72 -6.09 2.76
C ILE A 69 11.41 -5.45 1.56
N GLY A 70 12.65 -5.01 1.72
CA GLY A 70 13.39 -4.33 0.66
C GLY A 70 14.83 -4.78 0.55
N VAL A 71 15.38 -4.73 -0.67
CA VAL A 71 16.75 -5.18 -0.96
C VAL A 71 17.80 -4.21 -0.44
N THR A 72 17.53 -2.91 -0.50
CA THR A 72 18.47 -1.88 -0.08
C THR A 72 17.82 -0.86 0.85
N ASN A 73 18.55 -0.42 1.86
CA ASN A 73 18.05 0.56 2.82
C ASN A 73 17.88 1.95 2.17
N SER A 74 18.88 2.39 1.41
CA SER A 74 18.92 3.75 0.85
C SER A 74 18.00 3.96 -0.36
N PHE A 75 17.55 2.88 -1.00
CA PHE A 75 16.71 2.94 -2.19
C PHE A 75 15.37 2.22 -1.98
N SER A 76 15.31 0.89 -2.09
CA SER A 76 14.05 0.15 -2.11
C SER A 76 13.22 0.36 -0.84
N LEU A 77 13.80 0.20 0.36
CA LEU A 77 13.08 0.45 1.61
C LEU A 77 12.67 1.91 1.75
N LYS A 78 13.57 2.84 1.49
CA LYS A 78 13.29 4.27 1.62
C LYS A 78 12.13 4.72 0.73
N PHE A 79 12.12 4.31 -0.53
CA PHE A 79 11.04 4.68 -1.46
C PHE A 79 9.72 4.02 -1.10
N ALA A 80 9.74 2.71 -0.78
CA ALA A 80 8.53 1.99 -0.37
C ALA A 80 7.93 2.58 0.91
N THR A 81 8.76 2.89 1.91
CA THR A 81 8.34 3.53 3.16
C THR A 81 7.70 4.90 2.92
N ASN A 82 8.31 5.72 2.05
CA ASN A 82 7.74 7.03 1.71
C ASN A 82 6.38 6.92 1.00
N ILE A 83 6.24 5.96 0.07
CA ILE A 83 4.97 5.71 -0.60
C ILE A 83 3.92 5.24 0.41
N ALA A 84 4.29 4.32 1.29
CA ALA A 84 3.42 3.78 2.32
C ALA A 84 2.91 4.89 3.27
N TYR A 85 3.79 5.74 3.78
CA TYR A 85 3.39 6.88 4.61
C TYR A 85 2.44 7.84 3.89
N ASN A 86 2.74 8.17 2.63
CA ASN A 86 1.89 9.06 1.83
C ASN A 86 0.52 8.44 1.51
N SER A 87 0.41 7.11 1.55
CA SER A 87 -0.83 6.37 1.34
C SER A 87 -1.63 6.12 2.62
N GLY A 88 -1.16 6.60 3.78
CA GLY A 88 -1.83 6.40 5.07
C GLY A 88 -1.74 4.97 5.60
N ILE A 89 -0.78 4.20 5.12
CA ILE A 89 -0.52 2.82 5.56
C ILE A 89 0.16 2.83 6.93
N ASN A 90 -0.25 1.92 7.80
CA ASN A 90 0.38 1.69 9.10
C ASN A 90 1.55 0.71 8.95
N ILE A 91 2.77 1.23 8.85
CA ILE A 91 3.97 0.40 8.77
C ILE A 91 4.30 -0.17 10.14
N ILE A 92 4.17 -1.50 10.30
CA ILE A 92 4.49 -2.19 11.55
C ILE A 92 5.97 -2.56 11.65
N ASN A 93 6.61 -2.86 10.51
CA ASN A 93 8.04 -3.13 10.46
C ASN A 93 8.59 -2.94 9.03
N THR A 94 9.91 -2.73 8.95
CA THR A 94 10.68 -2.73 7.70
C THR A 94 11.84 -3.70 7.84
N VAL A 95 12.05 -4.55 6.84
CA VAL A 95 13.06 -5.61 6.85
C VAL A 95 13.98 -5.47 5.65
N LEU A 96 15.28 -5.43 5.88
CA LEU A 96 16.25 -5.63 4.82
C LEU A 96 16.31 -7.11 4.45
N TYR A 97 16.26 -7.40 3.16
CA TYR A 97 16.27 -8.77 2.67
C TYR A 97 17.50 -9.57 3.14
N GLN A 98 18.66 -8.94 3.21
CA GLN A 98 19.88 -9.58 3.73
C GLN A 98 19.76 -10.03 5.20
N ASP A 99 18.90 -9.39 5.99
CA ASP A 99 18.73 -9.65 7.43
C ASP A 99 17.47 -10.49 7.72
N ILE A 100 16.80 -10.99 6.66
CA ILE A 100 15.49 -11.64 6.75
C ILE A 100 15.50 -12.88 7.65
N GLU A 101 16.59 -13.67 7.65
CA GLU A 101 16.71 -14.89 8.45
C GLU A 101 16.88 -14.61 9.95
N THR A 102 17.34 -13.42 10.30
CA THR A 102 17.56 -13.02 11.71
C THR A 102 16.45 -12.10 12.24
N THR A 103 15.55 -11.69 11.36
CA THR A 103 14.45 -10.80 11.73
C THR A 103 13.32 -11.58 12.40
N SER A 104 12.84 -11.07 13.53
CA SER A 104 11.71 -11.66 14.24
C SER A 104 10.44 -11.63 13.38
N ILE A 105 9.68 -12.73 13.43
CA ILE A 105 8.40 -12.86 12.72
C ILE A 105 7.31 -12.22 13.59
N PRO A 106 6.55 -11.24 13.06
CA PRO A 106 5.39 -10.70 13.75
C PRO A 106 4.34 -11.78 14.03
N SER A 107 3.78 -11.79 15.24
CA SER A 107 2.73 -12.75 15.65
C SER A 107 1.34 -12.37 15.11
N ASP A 108 1.14 -11.09 14.84
CA ASP A 108 -0.16 -10.55 14.47
C ASP A 108 -0.44 -10.73 12.97
N LEU A 109 -1.72 -10.68 12.61
CA LEU A 109 -2.13 -10.67 11.21
C LEU A 109 -1.69 -9.35 10.56
N ILE A 110 -1.03 -9.48 9.41
CA ILE A 110 -0.58 -8.37 8.58
C ILE A 110 -1.56 -8.22 7.41
N ASP A 111 -2.09 -7.03 7.17
CA ASP A 111 -3.01 -6.82 6.06
C ASP A 111 -2.28 -6.90 4.72
N VAL A 112 -1.08 -6.32 4.64
CA VAL A 112 -0.28 -6.28 3.41
C VAL A 112 1.20 -6.50 3.69
N VAL A 113 1.82 -7.39 2.94
CA VAL A 113 3.29 -7.48 2.82
C VAL A 113 3.70 -6.82 1.51
N ILE A 114 4.61 -5.84 1.58
CA ILE A 114 5.19 -5.19 0.39
C ILE A 114 6.63 -5.67 0.23
N VAL A 115 6.91 -6.36 -0.87
CA VAL A 115 8.26 -6.78 -1.24
C VAL A 115 8.77 -5.91 -2.36
N VAL A 116 9.88 -5.21 -2.13
CA VAL A 116 10.40 -4.18 -3.06
C VAL A 116 11.87 -4.42 -3.36
N GLY A 117 12.20 -4.48 -4.65
CA GLY A 117 13.58 -4.55 -5.10
C GLY A 117 13.74 -5.35 -6.37
N GLY A 118 14.99 -5.44 -6.78
CA GLY A 118 15.34 -6.00 -8.06
C GLY A 118 15.31 -4.94 -9.17
N ILE A 119 16.34 -4.95 -9.96
CA ILE A 119 16.42 -4.24 -11.23
C ILE A 119 16.25 -5.33 -12.28
N ASN A 120 15.67 -5.04 -13.44
CA ASN A 120 15.64 -5.97 -14.55
C ASN A 120 17.09 -6.37 -14.90
N SER A 121 17.57 -7.39 -14.25
CA SER A 121 18.93 -7.93 -14.37
C SER A 121 18.87 -9.44 -14.59
N VAL A 122 19.97 -10.00 -14.98
CA VAL A 122 20.10 -11.42 -15.32
C VAL A 122 19.92 -12.37 -14.13
N ASN A 123 20.00 -11.86 -12.89
CA ASN A 123 19.94 -12.66 -11.67
C ASN A 123 18.72 -12.29 -10.83
N ASN A 124 18.01 -13.28 -10.35
CA ASN A 124 16.97 -13.12 -9.32
C ASN A 124 17.65 -12.58 -8.05
N VAL A 125 17.02 -11.59 -7.44
CA VAL A 125 17.50 -11.02 -6.17
C VAL A 125 16.95 -11.83 -4.99
N PHE A 126 15.75 -12.34 -5.14
CA PHE A 126 15.06 -13.11 -4.11
C PHE A 126 15.22 -14.61 -4.35
N ASP A 127 15.39 -15.36 -3.27
CA ASP A 127 15.56 -16.80 -3.24
C ASP A 127 14.62 -17.46 -2.22
N GLU A 128 14.86 -18.72 -1.89
CA GLU A 128 14.06 -19.52 -0.95
C GLU A 128 13.97 -18.91 0.44
N LYS A 129 14.88 -18.03 0.86
CA LYS A 129 14.85 -17.37 2.18
C LYS A 129 13.63 -16.46 2.31
N LEU A 130 13.28 -15.72 1.21
CA LEU A 130 12.08 -14.92 1.19
C LEU A 130 10.84 -15.80 1.43
N PHE A 131 10.77 -16.94 0.78
CA PHE A 131 9.62 -17.84 0.88
C PHE A 131 9.50 -18.47 2.26
N ASN A 132 10.61 -18.90 2.82
CA ASN A 132 10.65 -19.42 4.18
C ASN A 132 10.16 -18.37 5.18
N TYR A 133 10.55 -17.11 5.01
CA TYR A 133 10.09 -16.03 5.85
C TYR A 133 8.60 -15.75 5.65
N LEU A 134 8.15 -15.60 4.40
CA LEU A 134 6.74 -15.38 4.07
C LEU A 134 5.84 -16.51 4.55
N GLY A 135 6.30 -17.77 4.43
CA GLY A 135 5.55 -18.95 4.88
C GLY A 135 5.30 -19.01 6.38
N ASN A 136 6.10 -18.28 7.17
CA ASN A 136 5.92 -18.16 8.62
C ASN A 136 5.12 -16.90 9.03
N LEU A 137 4.79 -16.01 8.09
CA LEU A 137 3.96 -14.84 8.34
C LEU A 137 2.47 -15.18 8.22
N ARG A 138 1.66 -14.45 8.96
CA ARG A 138 0.21 -14.44 8.79
C ARG A 138 -0.17 -13.13 8.11
N PHE A 139 -0.51 -13.18 6.81
CA PHE A 139 -0.87 -12.00 6.05
C PHE A 139 -2.04 -12.25 5.09
N SER A 140 -2.74 -11.17 4.71
CA SER A 140 -3.89 -11.25 3.82
C SER A 140 -3.53 -11.01 2.36
N ASN A 141 -2.57 -10.11 2.09
CA ASN A 141 -2.21 -9.69 0.75
C ASN A 141 -0.70 -9.50 0.62
N ILE A 142 -0.19 -9.70 -0.59
CA ILE A 142 1.19 -9.38 -0.94
C ILE A 142 1.23 -8.48 -2.16
N VAL A 143 2.07 -7.46 -2.12
CA VAL A 143 2.39 -6.56 -3.23
C VAL A 143 3.86 -6.71 -3.56
N PHE A 144 4.15 -7.04 -4.80
CA PHE A 144 5.52 -7.14 -5.29
C PHE A 144 5.84 -6.00 -6.25
N ALA A 145 6.90 -5.26 -5.97
CA ALA A 145 7.43 -4.19 -6.79
C ALA A 145 8.92 -4.45 -7.10
N GLY A 146 9.18 -5.26 -8.11
CA GLY A 146 10.53 -5.70 -8.48
C GLY A 146 10.65 -6.08 -9.96
N SER A 147 11.68 -6.89 -10.28
CA SER A 147 11.93 -7.33 -11.65
C SER A 147 10.90 -8.33 -12.15
N CYS A 148 10.75 -8.44 -13.47
CA CYS A 148 9.85 -9.44 -14.07
C CYS A 148 10.27 -10.88 -13.76
N GLN A 149 11.57 -11.16 -13.66
CA GLN A 149 12.08 -12.49 -13.31
C GLN A 149 11.71 -12.89 -11.88
N ASP A 150 11.86 -11.97 -10.93
CA ASP A 150 11.45 -12.23 -9.56
C ASP A 150 9.93 -12.38 -9.44
N THR A 151 9.15 -11.73 -10.31
CA THR A 151 7.69 -11.88 -10.35
C THR A 151 7.27 -13.30 -10.75
N GLU A 152 7.92 -13.92 -11.73
CA GLU A 152 7.64 -15.29 -12.13
C GLU A 152 7.95 -16.27 -11.01
N PHE A 153 9.07 -16.08 -10.34
CA PHE A 153 9.48 -16.88 -9.20
C PHE A 153 8.47 -16.78 -8.04
N LEU A 154 8.04 -15.58 -7.68
CA LEU A 154 7.00 -15.35 -6.67
C LEU A 154 5.64 -15.92 -7.03
N ASN A 155 5.22 -15.82 -8.28
CA ASN A 155 3.96 -16.39 -8.75
C ASN A 155 3.94 -17.92 -8.61
N ASN A 156 5.07 -18.59 -8.86
CA ASN A 156 5.19 -20.03 -8.67
C ASN A 156 5.08 -20.41 -7.20
N PHE A 157 5.65 -19.61 -6.29
CA PHE A 157 5.51 -19.81 -4.86
C PHE A 157 4.07 -19.61 -4.38
N LEU A 158 3.43 -18.52 -4.77
CA LEU A 158 2.04 -18.21 -4.38
C LEU A 158 1.06 -19.28 -4.87
N LYS A 159 1.30 -19.89 -6.03
CA LYS A 159 0.50 -21.03 -6.52
C LYS A 159 0.64 -22.27 -5.65
N ILE A 160 1.77 -22.45 -4.99
CA ILE A 160 2.02 -23.64 -4.16
C ILE A 160 1.40 -23.51 -2.76
N TYR A 161 1.33 -22.27 -2.22
CA TYR A 161 0.94 -22.06 -0.82
C TYR A 161 -0.47 -21.48 -0.59
N TYR A 162 -1.17 -21.04 -1.65
CA TYR A 162 -2.48 -20.39 -1.54
C TYR A 162 -3.58 -21.02 -2.41
N PHE A 163 -3.43 -22.30 -2.76
CA PHE A 163 -4.48 -23.12 -3.37
C PHE A 163 -4.82 -24.31 -2.51
#